data_336850cebc315b4c771d6ffa2b7cace6
#
_entry.id   336850cebc315b4c771d6ffa2b7cace6
#
_cell.length_a   1.000
_cell.length_b   1.000
_cell.length_c   1.000
_cell.angle_alpha   90.00
_cell.angle_beta   90.00
_cell.angle_gamma   90.00
#
_symmetry.space_group_name_H-M   'P 1'
#
loop_
_entity.id
_entity.type
_entity.pdbx_description
1 polymer ?
#
loop_
_entity_poly.entity_id
_entity_poly.type
_entity_poly.pdbx_seq_one_letter_code
_entity_poly.pdbx_strand_id
1 'polypeptide(L)'
;LKFHRSDLWQKLVDIVKVVRDKIKLCVIDGIKAMEGDGPIYGDPVDMNVILAGDDPVATDAIGSLVMGFDDPLREIGPIAIAHADGLGIGDPSKIEVVGAKIEDVRKKLKKASCEILAGLFPNIVFIEGGCCRACKAWIKFTLYALKGEGVLDKEVPKRVGKLVFIAGVDPSLPEDPKELLKMGLPIVFGDCALYSTKSTIFWQLREKAVYIPGCPPFAVGNQARLIKKAMGLPVTKREAWGFLPTYTH
;
A
#
# COMPACT_ATOMS: atom_id res chain seq x y z
N LEU A 1 7.17 -10.44 -7.04
CA LEU A 1 7.67 -9.06 -6.88
C LEU A 1 7.84 -8.35 -8.19
N LYS A 2 8.44 -8.99 -9.20
CA LYS A 2 8.54 -8.40 -10.55
C LYS A 2 7.16 -8.06 -11.14
N PHE A 3 6.12 -8.83 -10.78
CA PHE A 3 4.75 -8.60 -11.23
C PHE A 3 4.21 -7.23 -10.80
N HIS A 4 4.49 -6.78 -9.58
CA HIS A 4 3.99 -5.51 -9.04
C HIS A 4 4.86 -4.28 -9.37
N ARG A 5 6.00 -4.44 -10.06
CA ARG A 5 6.97 -3.34 -10.24
C ARG A 5 6.62 -2.34 -11.32
N SER A 6 5.86 -2.72 -12.34
CA SER A 6 5.47 -1.85 -13.45
C SER A 6 4.23 -2.39 -14.12
N ASP A 7 3.44 -1.53 -14.71
CA ASP A 7 2.31 -1.87 -15.57
C ASP A 7 1.38 -2.96 -15.00
N LEU A 8 1.10 -2.86 -13.69
CA LEU A 8 0.27 -3.86 -13.00
C LEU A 8 -1.11 -3.99 -13.66
N TRP A 9 -1.69 -2.87 -14.10
CA TRP A 9 -2.99 -2.86 -14.74
C TRP A 9 -2.97 -3.65 -16.06
N GLN A 10 -1.96 -3.43 -16.90
CA GLN A 10 -1.80 -4.17 -18.13
C GLN A 10 -1.59 -5.66 -17.88
N LYS A 11 -0.77 -6.02 -16.91
CA LYS A 11 -0.54 -7.43 -16.54
C LYS A 11 -1.79 -8.15 -16.08
N LEU A 12 -2.65 -7.47 -15.33
CA LEU A 12 -3.95 -8.03 -14.93
C LEU A 12 -4.83 -8.29 -16.17
N VAL A 13 -4.86 -7.34 -17.10
CA VAL A 13 -5.60 -7.49 -18.36
C VAL A 13 -5.01 -8.60 -19.22
N ASP A 14 -3.69 -8.72 -19.31
CA ASP A 14 -3.02 -9.78 -20.07
C ASP A 14 -3.34 -11.18 -19.53
N ILE A 15 -3.48 -11.32 -18.20
CA ILE A 15 -3.97 -12.57 -17.61
C ILE A 15 -5.39 -12.88 -18.09
N VAL A 16 -6.27 -11.89 -18.06
CA VAL A 16 -7.66 -12.06 -18.53
C VAL A 16 -7.68 -12.48 -20.01
N LYS A 17 -6.85 -11.89 -20.87
CA LYS A 17 -6.72 -12.30 -22.29
C LYS A 17 -6.43 -13.78 -22.45
N VAL A 18 -5.56 -14.33 -21.60
CA VAL A 18 -5.14 -15.74 -21.69
C VAL A 18 -6.22 -16.71 -21.19
N VAL A 19 -6.99 -16.30 -20.16
CA VAL A 19 -7.91 -17.22 -19.48
C VAL A 19 -9.38 -17.00 -19.84
N ARG A 20 -9.71 -15.91 -20.53
CA ARG A 20 -11.08 -15.46 -20.80
C ARG A 20 -12.01 -16.56 -21.32
N ASP A 21 -11.58 -17.31 -22.32
CA ASP A 21 -12.41 -18.35 -22.95
C ASP A 21 -12.75 -19.52 -22.01
N LYS A 22 -11.99 -19.63 -20.92
CA LYS A 22 -12.18 -20.64 -19.88
C LYS A 22 -13.06 -20.13 -18.72
N ILE A 23 -13.25 -18.81 -18.62
CA ILE A 23 -14.12 -18.23 -17.60
C ILE A 23 -15.56 -18.41 -18.02
N LYS A 24 -16.35 -19.07 -17.20
CA LYS A 24 -17.79 -19.27 -17.41
C LYS A 24 -18.66 -18.52 -16.44
N LEU A 25 -18.10 -18.16 -15.29
CA LEU A 25 -18.78 -17.41 -14.25
C LEU A 25 -17.74 -16.67 -13.41
N CYS A 26 -18.02 -15.41 -13.15
CA CYS A 26 -17.31 -14.60 -12.16
C CYS A 26 -18.24 -14.36 -10.98
N VAL A 27 -17.73 -14.50 -9.77
CA VAL A 27 -18.48 -14.24 -8.53
C VAL A 27 -17.68 -13.33 -7.63
N ILE A 28 -18.31 -12.26 -7.16
CA ILE A 28 -17.78 -11.37 -6.14
C ILE A 28 -18.56 -11.63 -4.85
N ASP A 29 -17.89 -12.14 -3.83
CA ASP A 29 -18.42 -12.23 -2.48
C ASP A 29 -18.24 -10.88 -1.79
N GLY A 30 -19.33 -10.15 -1.65
CA GLY A 30 -19.42 -8.89 -0.93
C GLY A 30 -20.26 -8.98 0.34
N ILE A 31 -20.44 -10.18 0.93
CA ILE A 31 -21.15 -10.31 2.21
C ILE A 31 -20.44 -9.45 3.26
N LYS A 32 -19.11 -9.66 3.41
CA LYS A 32 -18.23 -8.78 4.18
C LYS A 32 -17.16 -8.22 3.26
N ALA A 33 -17.27 -6.95 2.97
CA ALA A 33 -16.25 -6.20 2.21
C ALA A 33 -15.22 -5.59 3.18
N MET A 34 -14.24 -4.91 2.60
CA MET A 34 -13.20 -4.20 3.34
C MET A 34 -13.02 -2.80 2.74
N GLU A 35 -12.91 -1.82 3.60
CA GLU A 35 -12.59 -0.45 3.19
C GLU A 35 -11.28 0.04 3.82
N GLY A 36 -10.73 1.14 3.34
CA GLY A 36 -9.51 1.74 3.88
C GLY A 36 -8.23 1.01 3.50
N ASP A 37 -7.37 0.73 4.47
CA ASP A 37 -6.00 0.27 4.24
C ASP A 37 -5.88 -1.27 4.10
N GLY A 38 -6.73 -1.83 3.24
CA GLY A 38 -6.64 -3.26 2.89
C GLY A 38 -5.29 -3.64 2.26
N PRO A 39 -4.98 -4.94 2.14
CA PRO A 39 -5.83 -6.10 2.52
C PRO A 39 -5.68 -6.54 3.98
N ILE A 40 -4.80 -5.94 4.77
CA ILE A 40 -4.47 -6.41 6.12
C ILE A 40 -5.04 -5.49 7.22
N TYR A 41 -5.03 -4.18 6.97
CA TYR A 41 -5.35 -3.14 7.94
C TYR A 41 -6.61 -2.34 7.56
N GLY A 42 -7.44 -2.88 6.68
CA GLY A 42 -8.72 -2.27 6.35
C GLY A 42 -9.78 -2.61 7.39
N ASP A 43 -10.84 -1.81 7.38
CA ASP A 43 -12.00 -2.00 8.24
C ASP A 43 -13.05 -2.88 7.56
N PRO A 44 -13.65 -3.88 8.24
CA PRO A 44 -14.71 -4.70 7.66
C PRO A 44 -15.99 -3.89 7.50
N VAL A 45 -16.68 -4.10 6.39
CA VAL A 45 -17.97 -3.47 6.07
C VAL A 45 -18.97 -4.53 5.65
N ASP A 46 -20.14 -4.58 6.31
CA ASP A 46 -21.23 -5.46 5.91
C ASP A 46 -21.93 -4.85 4.68
N MET A 47 -21.63 -5.40 3.51
CA MET A 47 -22.30 -5.03 2.25
C MET A 47 -23.49 -5.92 1.97
N ASN A 48 -23.44 -7.19 2.41
CA ASN A 48 -24.49 -8.20 2.26
C ASN A 48 -24.93 -8.42 0.80
N VAL A 49 -23.98 -8.39 -0.12
CA VAL A 49 -24.23 -8.59 -1.54
C VAL A 49 -23.36 -9.73 -2.10
N ILE A 50 -23.89 -10.42 -3.10
CA ILE A 50 -23.15 -11.32 -3.97
C ILE A 50 -23.44 -10.86 -5.39
N LEU A 51 -22.38 -10.67 -6.19
CA LEU A 51 -22.51 -10.38 -7.62
C LEU A 51 -22.01 -11.59 -8.41
N ALA A 52 -22.68 -11.89 -9.51
CA ALA A 52 -22.25 -12.93 -10.43
C ALA A 52 -22.50 -12.47 -11.85
N GLY A 53 -21.59 -12.82 -12.77
CA GLY A 53 -21.72 -12.51 -14.19
C GLY A 53 -20.84 -13.43 -15.04
N ASP A 54 -21.13 -13.52 -16.33
CA ASP A 54 -20.39 -14.30 -17.31
C ASP A 54 -19.28 -13.48 -18.02
N ASP A 55 -19.32 -12.15 -17.88
CA ASP A 55 -18.28 -11.23 -18.35
C ASP A 55 -17.49 -10.69 -17.14
N PRO A 56 -16.19 -11.01 -17.01
CA PRO A 56 -15.37 -10.53 -15.89
C PRO A 56 -15.25 -9.02 -15.85
N VAL A 57 -15.21 -8.34 -16.99
CA VAL A 57 -15.09 -6.87 -17.06
C VAL A 57 -16.39 -6.21 -16.62
N ALA A 58 -17.53 -6.75 -17.06
CA ALA A 58 -18.85 -6.27 -16.65
C ALA A 58 -19.08 -6.50 -15.14
N THR A 59 -18.69 -7.67 -14.65
CA THR A 59 -18.81 -8.00 -13.23
C THR A 59 -18.01 -7.03 -12.35
N ASP A 60 -16.77 -6.72 -12.75
CA ASP A 60 -15.92 -5.75 -12.05
C ASP A 60 -16.47 -4.32 -12.18
N ALA A 61 -17.02 -3.93 -13.33
CA ALA A 61 -17.63 -2.63 -13.53
C ALA A 61 -18.84 -2.42 -12.61
N ILE A 62 -19.74 -3.39 -12.53
CA ILE A 62 -20.89 -3.33 -11.61
C ILE A 62 -20.43 -3.41 -10.16
N GLY A 63 -19.47 -4.28 -9.83
CA GLY A 63 -18.88 -4.36 -8.50
C GLY A 63 -18.31 -3.03 -8.03
N SER A 64 -17.64 -2.30 -8.92
CA SER A 64 -17.09 -0.98 -8.60
C SER A 64 -18.18 0.07 -8.32
N LEU A 65 -19.28 0.06 -9.07
CA LEU A 65 -20.44 0.93 -8.79
C LEU A 65 -21.04 0.62 -7.41
N VAL A 66 -21.17 -0.65 -7.07
CA VAL A 66 -21.66 -1.10 -5.75
C VAL A 66 -20.73 -0.61 -4.62
N MET A 67 -19.41 -0.58 -4.85
CA MET A 67 -18.42 -0.03 -3.92
C MET A 67 -18.41 1.51 -3.86
N GLY A 68 -19.18 2.19 -4.70
CA GLY A 68 -19.34 3.63 -4.68
C GLY A 68 -18.43 4.43 -5.61
N PHE A 69 -17.77 3.78 -6.58
CA PHE A 69 -17.17 4.50 -7.71
C PHE A 69 -18.27 5.06 -8.62
N ASP A 70 -18.04 6.20 -9.22
CA ASP A 70 -19.04 6.86 -10.07
C ASP A 70 -18.87 6.49 -11.55
N ASP A 71 -17.64 6.31 -12.00
CA ASP A 71 -17.31 5.96 -13.39
C ASP A 71 -16.21 4.89 -13.46
N PRO A 72 -16.56 3.61 -13.65
CA PRO A 72 -15.57 2.53 -13.72
C PRO A 72 -14.52 2.71 -14.80
N LEU A 73 -14.90 3.29 -15.97
CA LEU A 73 -13.99 3.49 -17.07
C LEU A 73 -12.96 4.61 -16.84
N ARG A 74 -13.30 5.59 -16.02
CA ARG A 74 -12.38 6.68 -15.67
C ARG A 74 -11.59 6.41 -14.41
N GLU A 75 -12.17 5.68 -13.46
CA GLU A 75 -11.56 5.53 -12.14
C GLU A 75 -10.76 4.24 -11.98
N ILE A 76 -11.02 3.20 -12.80
CA ILE A 76 -10.41 1.88 -12.64
C ILE A 76 -9.68 1.44 -13.90
N GLY A 77 -8.37 1.62 -13.91
CA GLY A 77 -7.52 1.37 -15.07
C GLY A 77 -7.66 -0.03 -15.68
N PRO A 78 -7.66 -1.14 -14.91
CA PRO A 78 -7.87 -2.46 -15.48
C PRO A 78 -9.18 -2.61 -16.26
N ILE A 79 -10.28 -2.03 -15.78
CA ILE A 79 -11.59 -2.06 -16.47
C ILE A 79 -11.50 -1.27 -17.78
N ALA A 80 -10.92 -0.07 -17.74
CA ALA A 80 -10.76 0.78 -18.92
C ALA A 80 -9.93 0.11 -20.01
N ILE A 81 -8.79 -0.49 -19.64
CA ILE A 81 -7.91 -1.18 -20.61
C ILE A 81 -8.60 -2.43 -21.17
N ALA A 82 -9.21 -3.26 -20.33
CA ALA A 82 -9.89 -4.47 -20.77
C ALA A 82 -11.08 -4.16 -21.69
N HIS A 83 -11.83 -3.10 -21.41
CA HIS A 83 -12.91 -2.62 -22.27
C HIS A 83 -12.40 -2.14 -23.63
N ALA A 84 -11.35 -1.32 -23.63
CA ALA A 84 -10.73 -0.81 -24.86
C ALA A 84 -10.14 -1.94 -25.73
N ASP A 85 -9.62 -2.99 -25.12
CA ASP A 85 -9.09 -4.17 -25.79
C ASP A 85 -10.19 -5.17 -26.23
N GLY A 86 -11.47 -4.85 -26.02
CA GLY A 86 -12.60 -5.70 -26.41
C GLY A 86 -12.72 -7.00 -25.62
N LEU A 87 -12.18 -7.05 -24.40
CA LEU A 87 -12.21 -8.25 -23.56
C LEU A 87 -13.51 -8.41 -22.76
N GLY A 88 -14.33 -7.36 -22.67
CA GLY A 88 -15.62 -7.36 -22.01
C GLY A 88 -16.24 -5.97 -21.95
N ILE A 89 -17.39 -5.85 -21.30
CA ILE A 89 -18.18 -4.62 -21.26
C ILE A 89 -17.86 -3.87 -19.97
N GLY A 90 -17.08 -2.77 -20.05
CA GLY A 90 -16.79 -1.90 -18.94
C GLY A 90 -17.75 -0.71 -18.79
N ASP A 91 -18.59 -0.44 -19.78
CA ASP A 91 -19.57 0.63 -19.79
C ASP A 91 -20.86 0.17 -19.08
N PRO A 92 -21.18 0.70 -17.87
CA PRO A 92 -22.36 0.23 -17.12
C PRO A 92 -23.67 0.40 -17.84
N SER A 93 -23.78 1.37 -18.75
CA SER A 93 -25.02 1.62 -19.51
C SER A 93 -25.37 0.50 -20.48
N LYS A 94 -24.41 -0.37 -20.78
CA LYS A 94 -24.52 -1.52 -21.70
C LYS A 94 -24.60 -2.86 -20.97
N ILE A 95 -24.63 -2.86 -19.64
CA ILE A 95 -24.69 -4.05 -18.80
C ILE A 95 -26.10 -4.23 -18.27
N GLU A 96 -26.71 -5.37 -18.58
CA GLU A 96 -27.98 -5.75 -17.97
C GLU A 96 -27.72 -6.27 -16.55
N VAL A 97 -28.37 -5.65 -15.56
CA VAL A 97 -28.29 -6.05 -14.14
C VAL A 97 -29.61 -6.65 -13.73
N VAL A 98 -29.58 -7.89 -13.27
CA VAL A 98 -30.75 -8.62 -12.79
C VAL A 98 -30.67 -8.82 -11.29
N GLY A 99 -31.77 -8.62 -10.57
CA GLY A 99 -31.87 -8.76 -9.13
C GLY A 99 -32.02 -7.42 -8.41
N ALA A 100 -31.21 -7.15 -7.39
CA ALA A 100 -31.27 -5.89 -6.66
C ALA A 100 -30.79 -4.73 -7.52
N LYS A 101 -31.41 -3.56 -7.35
CA LYS A 101 -30.95 -2.34 -8.00
C LYS A 101 -29.61 -1.90 -7.39
N ILE A 102 -28.71 -1.37 -8.22
CA ILE A 102 -27.39 -0.90 -7.77
C ILE A 102 -27.56 0.16 -6.67
N GLU A 103 -28.52 1.07 -6.82
CA GLU A 103 -28.79 2.15 -5.87
C GLU A 103 -29.16 1.66 -4.48
N ASP A 104 -29.83 0.51 -4.39
CA ASP A 104 -30.29 -0.07 -3.12
C ASP A 104 -29.16 -0.74 -2.33
N VAL A 105 -28.11 -1.20 -3.04
CA VAL A 105 -26.97 -1.94 -2.45
C VAL A 105 -25.66 -1.16 -2.45
N ARG A 106 -25.62 -0.05 -3.19
CA ARG A 106 -24.43 0.79 -3.31
C ARG A 106 -24.01 1.41 -1.98
N LYS A 107 -22.73 1.30 -1.63
CA LYS A 107 -22.13 1.95 -0.48
C LYS A 107 -20.82 2.61 -0.88
N LYS A 108 -20.65 3.89 -0.56
CA LYS A 108 -19.37 4.56 -0.82
C LYS A 108 -18.34 4.13 0.22
N LEU A 109 -17.53 3.17 -0.16
CA LEU A 109 -16.44 2.69 0.68
C LEU A 109 -15.30 3.69 0.76
N LYS A 110 -14.61 3.73 1.90
CA LYS A 110 -13.43 4.57 2.08
C LYS A 110 -12.28 4.04 1.22
N LYS A 111 -11.68 4.90 0.42
CA LYS A 111 -10.45 4.56 -0.29
C LYS A 111 -9.29 4.47 0.70
N ALA A 112 -8.29 3.63 0.39
CA ALA A 112 -7.06 3.58 1.18
C ALA A 112 -6.41 4.96 1.25
N SER A 113 -6.03 5.39 2.44
CA SER A 113 -5.31 6.64 2.66
C SER A 113 -3.81 6.38 2.60
N CYS A 114 -3.11 7.05 1.68
CA CYS A 114 -1.65 7.02 1.63
C CYS A 114 -1.02 8.08 2.55
N GLU A 115 -1.81 8.80 3.33
CA GLU A 115 -1.32 9.79 4.26
C GLU A 115 -0.90 9.13 5.57
N ILE A 116 0.20 9.61 6.12
CA ILE A 116 0.68 9.20 7.44
C ILE A 116 0.13 10.20 8.43
N LEU A 117 -0.93 9.80 9.14
CA LEU A 117 -1.56 10.66 10.12
C LEU A 117 -0.80 10.57 11.45
N ALA A 118 -0.21 11.66 11.88
CA ALA A 118 0.50 11.75 13.17
C ALA A 118 -0.37 11.34 14.36
N GLY A 119 -1.68 11.58 14.29
CA GLY A 119 -2.64 11.14 15.31
C GLY A 119 -2.77 9.63 15.43
N LEU A 120 -2.54 8.87 14.36
CA LEU A 120 -2.54 7.40 14.38
C LEU A 120 -1.20 6.82 14.86
N PHE A 121 -0.12 7.58 14.71
CA PHE A 121 1.25 7.16 14.99
C PHE A 121 2.00 8.25 15.75
N PRO A 122 1.73 8.45 17.05
CA PRO A 122 2.27 9.58 17.83
C PRO A 122 3.80 9.56 17.98
N ASN A 123 4.42 8.38 17.87
CA ASN A 123 5.86 8.19 18.06
C ASN A 123 6.65 8.27 16.76
N ILE A 124 6.17 9.04 15.78
CA ILE A 124 6.87 9.27 14.52
C ILE A 124 7.02 10.75 14.21
N VAL A 125 8.05 11.05 13.42
CA VAL A 125 8.21 12.30 12.68
C VAL A 125 8.31 11.90 11.21
N PHE A 126 7.62 12.63 10.34
CA PHE A 126 7.68 12.38 8.90
C PHE A 126 8.17 13.63 8.19
N ILE A 127 9.36 13.54 7.61
CA ILE A 127 10.00 14.57 6.81
C ILE A 127 9.91 14.12 5.36
N GLU A 128 9.04 14.76 4.59
CA GLU A 128 8.85 14.41 3.19
C GLU A 128 9.21 15.54 2.24
N GLY A 129 9.59 15.16 1.02
CA GLY A 129 9.74 16.08 -0.10
C GLY A 129 9.46 15.35 -1.40
N GLY A 130 8.31 15.62 -2.03
CA GLY A 130 7.88 14.90 -3.24
C GLY A 130 7.80 13.39 -3.05
N CYS A 131 7.35 12.93 -1.88
CA CYS A 131 7.20 11.51 -1.55
C CYS A 131 6.01 10.91 -2.32
N CYS A 132 6.25 9.90 -3.14
CA CYS A 132 5.21 9.24 -3.91
C CYS A 132 4.26 8.42 -3.01
N ARG A 133 3.03 8.21 -3.49
CA ARG A 133 2.00 7.43 -2.78
C ARG A 133 2.47 6.03 -2.38
N ALA A 134 3.28 5.39 -3.23
CA ALA A 134 3.80 4.06 -2.95
C ALA A 134 4.70 4.02 -1.71
N CYS A 135 5.65 4.97 -1.57
CA CYS A 135 6.47 5.07 -0.36
C CYS A 135 5.63 5.37 0.88
N LYS A 136 4.67 6.31 0.79
CA LYS A 136 3.75 6.61 1.91
C LYS A 136 2.98 5.37 2.37
N ALA A 137 2.44 4.58 1.43
CA ALA A 137 1.75 3.34 1.74
C ALA A 137 2.66 2.33 2.44
N TRP A 138 3.89 2.14 1.95
CA TRP A 138 4.82 1.19 2.56
C TRP A 138 5.33 1.62 3.94
N ILE A 139 5.53 2.91 4.15
CA ILE A 139 5.81 3.44 5.50
C ILE A 139 4.64 3.13 6.42
N LYS A 140 3.40 3.39 5.99
CA LYS A 140 2.20 3.14 6.77
C LYS A 140 2.06 1.66 7.13
N PHE A 141 2.23 0.75 6.18
CA PHE A 141 2.23 -0.69 6.45
C PHE A 141 3.33 -1.10 7.44
N THR A 142 4.52 -0.52 7.34
CA THR A 142 5.61 -0.77 8.29
C THR A 142 5.24 -0.31 9.70
N LEU A 143 4.61 0.85 9.83
CA LEU A 143 4.14 1.38 11.11
C LEU A 143 3.04 0.50 11.73
N TYR A 144 2.10 0.02 10.93
CA TYR A 144 1.09 -0.93 11.39
C TYR A 144 1.71 -2.25 11.88
N ALA A 145 2.70 -2.78 11.15
CA ALA A 145 3.41 -3.99 11.58
C ALA A 145 4.10 -3.77 12.93
N LEU A 146 4.85 -2.69 13.08
CA LEU A 146 5.52 -2.34 14.36
C LEU A 146 4.52 -2.10 15.49
N LYS A 147 3.36 -1.51 15.20
CA LYS A 147 2.28 -1.28 16.17
C LYS A 147 1.64 -2.59 16.58
N GLY A 148 1.32 -3.48 15.64
CA GLY A 148 0.75 -4.81 15.93
C GLY A 148 1.64 -5.66 16.83
N GLU A 149 2.96 -5.50 16.75
CA GLU A 149 3.94 -6.14 17.64
C GLU A 149 4.14 -5.39 18.97
N GLY A 150 3.48 -4.24 19.17
CA GLY A 150 3.68 -3.38 20.34
C GLY A 150 5.01 -2.61 20.35
N VAL A 151 5.81 -2.73 19.29
CA VAL A 151 7.13 -2.08 19.18
C VAL A 151 6.99 -0.57 19.11
N LEU A 152 6.04 -0.09 18.27
CA LEU A 152 5.85 1.34 18.07
C LEU A 152 5.44 2.09 19.35
N ASP A 153 4.57 1.47 20.15
CA ASP A 153 4.00 2.11 21.32
C ASP A 153 4.84 1.92 22.60
N LYS A 154 5.58 0.80 22.70
CA LYS A 154 6.33 0.45 23.92
C LYS A 154 7.84 0.63 23.78
N GLU A 155 8.42 0.14 22.69
CA GLU A 155 9.88 0.10 22.55
C GLU A 155 10.45 1.37 21.93
N VAL A 156 9.75 1.98 20.97
CA VAL A 156 10.22 3.21 20.32
C VAL A 156 10.38 4.35 21.32
N PRO A 157 9.38 4.70 22.16
CA PRO A 157 9.54 5.79 23.14
C PRO A 157 10.67 5.53 24.13
N LYS A 158 10.83 4.29 24.56
CA LYS A 158 11.82 3.87 25.56
C LYS A 158 13.25 3.90 25.02
N ARG A 159 13.48 3.57 23.75
CA ARG A 159 14.82 3.36 23.19
C ARG A 159 15.34 4.53 22.36
N VAL A 160 14.47 5.13 21.57
CA VAL A 160 14.86 6.13 20.57
C VAL A 160 13.97 7.38 20.55
N GLY A 161 12.98 7.44 21.42
CA GLY A 161 12.01 8.53 21.48
C GLY A 161 10.98 8.45 20.36
N LYS A 162 11.42 8.70 19.14
CA LYS A 162 10.58 8.64 17.92
C LYS A 162 11.31 7.97 16.76
N LEU A 163 10.55 7.51 15.76
CA LEU A 163 11.07 7.16 14.44
C LEU A 163 10.94 8.36 13.51
N VAL A 164 12.05 8.78 12.89
CA VAL A 164 12.09 9.94 12.00
C VAL A 164 12.19 9.43 10.55
N PHE A 165 11.05 9.30 9.87
CA PHE A 165 11.03 8.87 8.47
C PHE A 165 11.36 10.04 7.56
N ILE A 166 12.32 9.84 6.67
CA ILE A 166 12.77 10.78 5.65
C ILE A 166 12.52 10.12 4.31
N ALA A 167 11.63 10.69 3.49
CA ALA A 167 11.19 10.08 2.23
C ALA A 167 10.95 11.11 1.13
N GLY A 168 11.14 10.68 -0.12
CA GLY A 168 10.93 11.51 -1.30
C GLY A 168 12.20 12.05 -1.93
N VAL A 169 12.05 12.90 -2.94
CA VAL A 169 13.17 13.38 -3.76
C VAL A 169 13.83 14.66 -3.21
N ASP A 170 13.12 15.41 -2.38
CA ASP A 170 13.62 16.68 -1.81
C ASP A 170 13.04 16.92 -0.40
N PRO A 171 13.39 16.08 0.59
CA PRO A 171 12.92 16.26 1.95
C PRO A 171 13.55 17.50 2.60
N SER A 172 12.72 18.30 3.28
CA SER A 172 13.16 19.49 3.99
C SER A 172 13.92 19.11 5.27
N LEU A 173 15.23 19.02 5.17
CA LEU A 173 16.11 18.60 6.24
C LEU A 173 16.61 19.79 7.08
N PRO A 174 16.90 19.61 8.39
CA PRO A 174 17.58 20.62 9.18
C PRO A 174 18.99 20.89 8.63
N GLU A 175 19.48 22.10 8.82
CA GLU A 175 20.83 22.50 8.40
C GLU A 175 21.92 21.64 9.05
N ASP A 176 21.81 21.36 10.36
CA ASP A 176 22.65 20.38 11.03
C ASP A 176 21.93 19.02 11.10
N PRO A 177 22.42 18.00 10.37
CA PRO A 177 21.83 16.66 10.38
C PRO A 177 21.79 16.02 11.78
N LYS A 178 22.63 16.46 12.72
CA LYS A 178 22.60 15.95 14.09
C LYS A 178 21.31 16.32 14.84
N GLU A 179 20.58 17.32 14.37
CA GLU A 179 19.26 17.67 14.91
C GLU A 179 18.27 16.52 14.74
N LEU A 180 18.40 15.71 13.68
CA LEU A 180 17.58 14.53 13.48
C LEU A 180 17.73 13.50 14.59
N LEU A 181 18.95 13.37 15.16
CA LEU A 181 19.21 12.46 16.29
C LEU A 181 18.54 12.95 17.58
N LYS A 182 18.32 14.25 17.72
CA LYS A 182 17.55 14.80 18.85
C LYS A 182 16.06 14.53 18.70
N MET A 183 15.56 14.39 17.46
CA MET A 183 14.18 14.04 17.17
C MET A 183 13.90 12.56 17.39
N GLY A 184 14.88 11.68 17.17
CA GLY A 184 14.72 10.23 17.29
C GLY A 184 15.68 9.44 16.41
N LEU A 185 15.26 8.23 15.99
CA LEU A 185 16.01 7.37 15.06
C LEU A 185 15.73 7.78 13.62
N PRO A 186 16.71 8.34 12.87
CA PRO A 186 16.52 8.69 11.47
C PRO A 186 16.41 7.43 10.58
N ILE A 187 15.42 7.42 9.68
CA ILE A 187 15.14 6.35 8.75
C ILE A 187 15.05 6.95 7.35
N VAL A 188 16.08 6.76 6.55
CA VAL A 188 16.09 7.14 5.12
C VAL A 188 15.32 6.06 4.35
N PHE A 189 14.11 6.40 3.90
CA PHE A 189 13.16 5.46 3.32
C PHE A 189 13.07 5.60 1.81
N GLY A 190 13.61 4.61 1.12
CA GLY A 190 13.62 4.54 -0.33
C GLY A 190 14.83 5.18 -0.99
N ASP A 191 15.10 4.76 -2.23
CA ASP A 191 16.29 5.18 -2.97
C ASP A 191 16.26 6.67 -3.30
N CYS A 192 15.07 7.25 -3.55
CA CYS A 192 14.93 8.69 -3.81
C CYS A 192 15.45 9.51 -2.63
N ALA A 193 15.05 9.15 -1.40
CA ALA A 193 15.51 9.82 -0.19
C ALA A 193 17.01 9.62 0.03
N LEU A 194 17.56 8.45 -0.28
CA LEU A 194 19.00 8.23 -0.20
C LEU A 194 19.77 9.17 -1.13
N TYR A 195 19.33 9.29 -2.38
CA TYR A 195 20.03 10.14 -3.36
C TYR A 195 20.00 11.61 -2.98
N SER A 196 18.89 12.12 -2.49
CA SER A 196 18.76 13.52 -2.06
C SER A 196 19.46 13.82 -0.73
N THR A 197 19.56 12.81 0.18
CA THR A 197 20.19 12.99 1.50
C THR A 197 21.63 12.49 1.56
N LYS A 198 22.15 11.93 0.48
CA LYS A 198 23.42 11.21 0.39
C LYS A 198 24.61 11.95 1.00
N SER A 199 24.76 13.25 0.70
CA SER A 199 25.88 14.05 1.22
C SER A 199 25.67 14.52 2.66
N THR A 200 24.43 14.59 3.12
CA THR A 200 24.08 15.23 4.38
C THR A 200 23.86 14.22 5.50
N ILE A 201 22.92 13.29 5.31
CA ILE A 201 22.53 12.35 6.38
C ILE A 201 23.37 11.08 6.33
N PHE A 202 23.44 10.45 5.15
CA PHE A 202 24.05 9.15 5.06
C PHE A 202 25.55 9.14 5.39
N TRP A 203 26.26 10.20 5.02
CA TRP A 203 27.69 10.32 5.31
C TRP A 203 28.00 10.81 6.73
N GLN A 204 27.16 11.67 7.29
CA GLN A 204 27.37 12.23 8.61
C GLN A 204 26.77 11.39 9.75
N LEU A 205 25.68 10.65 9.47
CA LEU A 205 24.96 9.84 10.45
C LEU A 205 24.96 8.35 10.13
N ARG A 206 25.79 7.87 9.22
CA ARG A 206 25.72 6.53 8.61
C ARG A 206 25.54 5.35 9.58
N GLU A 207 26.12 5.41 10.76
CA GLU A 207 25.96 4.37 11.79
C GLU A 207 24.76 4.60 12.71
N LYS A 208 24.20 5.78 12.67
CA LYS A 208 23.07 6.22 13.54
C LYS A 208 21.77 6.39 12.76
N ALA A 209 21.78 6.16 11.47
CA ALA A 209 20.59 6.22 10.61
C ALA A 209 20.32 4.85 9.96
N VAL A 210 19.05 4.52 9.80
CA VAL A 210 18.61 3.31 9.08
C VAL A 210 18.37 3.67 7.64
N TYR A 211 18.93 2.92 6.70
CA TYR A 211 18.54 3.00 5.31
C TYR A 211 17.67 1.82 4.91
N ILE A 212 16.52 2.11 4.33
CA ILE A 212 15.58 1.12 3.80
C ILE A 212 15.55 1.23 2.28
N PRO A 213 16.23 0.32 1.55
CA PRO A 213 16.42 0.39 0.11
C PRO A 213 15.16 0.03 -0.68
N GLY A 214 15.05 0.58 -1.89
CA GLY A 214 14.03 0.26 -2.89
C GLY A 214 13.28 1.48 -3.40
N CYS A 215 12.69 1.34 -4.59
CA CYS A 215 11.85 2.36 -5.19
C CYS A 215 10.55 1.74 -5.75
N PRO A 216 9.48 1.67 -4.93
CA PRO A 216 9.46 1.80 -3.47
C PRO A 216 10.04 0.57 -2.77
N PRO A 217 10.38 0.65 -1.48
CA PRO A 217 10.69 -0.53 -0.67
C PRO A 217 9.48 -1.44 -0.53
N PHE A 218 9.59 -2.72 -0.91
CA PHE A 218 8.43 -3.62 -0.98
C PHE A 218 8.26 -4.57 0.20
N ALA A 219 9.29 -4.80 0.98
CA ALA A 219 9.23 -5.88 1.96
C ALA A 219 9.01 -5.36 3.38
N VAL A 220 7.75 -5.17 3.78
CA VAL A 220 7.36 -4.65 5.11
C VAL A 220 8.06 -5.39 6.26
N GLY A 221 8.14 -6.71 6.21
CA GLY A 221 8.84 -7.50 7.22
C GLY A 221 10.34 -7.17 7.31
N ASN A 222 11.00 -6.92 6.17
CA ASN A 222 12.40 -6.49 6.17
C ASN A 222 12.55 -5.06 6.69
N GLN A 223 11.62 -4.17 6.40
CA GLN A 223 11.61 -2.78 6.87
C GLN A 223 11.49 -2.74 8.40
N ALA A 224 10.49 -3.40 8.96
CA ALA A 224 10.30 -3.52 10.40
C ALA A 224 11.52 -4.17 11.08
N ARG A 225 12.09 -5.21 10.48
CA ARG A 225 13.30 -5.90 10.97
C ARG A 225 14.51 -4.96 11.02
N LEU A 226 14.76 -4.16 10.00
CA LEU A 226 15.88 -3.21 9.98
C LEU A 226 15.72 -2.16 11.07
N ILE A 227 14.51 -1.64 11.28
CA ILE A 227 14.20 -0.68 12.35
C ILE A 227 14.41 -1.34 13.71
N LYS A 228 13.87 -2.53 13.94
CA LYS A 228 14.05 -3.29 15.20
C LYS A 228 15.52 -3.56 15.48
N LYS A 229 16.28 -4.00 14.47
CA LYS A 229 17.72 -4.25 14.60
C LYS A 229 18.48 -2.96 15.03
N ALA A 230 18.16 -1.82 14.41
CA ALA A 230 18.79 -0.55 14.76
C ALA A 230 18.48 -0.08 16.19
N MET A 231 17.33 -0.50 16.74
CA MET A 231 16.97 -0.26 18.14
C MET A 231 17.54 -1.31 19.10
N GLY A 232 18.32 -2.28 18.63
CA GLY A 232 18.85 -3.37 19.47
C GLY A 232 17.79 -4.38 19.92
N LEU A 233 16.68 -4.50 19.19
CA LEU A 233 15.64 -5.48 19.46
C LEU A 233 15.95 -6.83 18.78
N PRO A 234 15.56 -7.96 19.39
CA PRO A 234 15.70 -9.25 18.76
C PRO A 234 14.85 -9.32 17.49
N VAL A 235 15.39 -9.94 16.45
CA VAL A 235 14.71 -10.17 15.19
C VAL A 235 14.69 -11.67 14.90
N THR A 236 13.52 -12.23 14.67
CA THR A 236 13.36 -13.65 14.38
C THR A 236 13.33 -13.90 12.87
N LYS A 237 13.71 -15.13 12.45
CA LYS A 237 13.61 -15.51 11.03
C LYS A 237 12.17 -15.51 10.51
N ARG A 238 11.17 -15.63 11.39
CA ARG A 238 9.73 -15.60 11.07
C ARG A 238 9.18 -14.21 10.75
N GLU A 239 9.88 -13.15 11.11
CA GLU A 239 9.48 -11.76 10.83
C GLU A 239 9.64 -11.37 9.35
N ALA A 240 10.14 -12.25 8.52
CA ALA A 240 9.97 -12.19 7.09
C ALA A 240 8.53 -12.58 6.71
N TRP A 241 7.53 -11.83 7.19
CA TRP A 241 6.17 -11.93 6.66
C TRP A 241 6.18 -11.41 5.24
N GLY A 242 6.17 -12.41 4.56
CA GLY A 242 5.82 -13.43 3.93
C GLY A 242 4.86 -13.31 2.84
N PHE A 243 4.56 -12.40 2.04
CA PHE A 243 4.08 -12.65 0.68
C PHE A 243 5.24 -12.82 -0.32
N LEU A 244 6.48 -12.94 0.15
CA LEU A 244 7.62 -13.03 -0.76
C LEU A 244 8.72 -13.92 -0.24
N PRO A 245 9.10 -14.94 -1.01
CA PRO A 245 10.27 -15.73 -0.70
C PRO A 245 11.49 -14.80 -0.59
N THR A 246 12.24 -14.96 0.49
CA THR A 246 13.58 -14.38 0.64
C THR A 246 14.46 -14.94 -0.48
N TYR A 247 14.71 -14.13 -1.51
CA TYR A 247 15.83 -14.41 -2.38
C TYR A 247 17.11 -14.05 -1.62
N THR A 248 17.72 -15.06 -1.05
CA THR A 248 19.15 -15.02 -0.69
C THR A 248 19.94 -15.08 -1.97
N HIS A 249 20.65 -14.03 -2.30
CA HIS A 249 21.88 -14.02 -3.06
C HIS A 249 22.96 -13.46 -2.19
#